data_a43aba1bdd676812833c9b3c01f6539b
#
_entry.id   a43aba1bdd676812833c9b3c01f6539b
#
_cell.length_a   1.000
_cell.length_b   1.000
_cell.length_c   1.000
_cell.angle_alpha   90.00
_cell.angle_beta   90.00
_cell.angle_gamma   90.00
#
_symmetry.space_group_name_H-M   'P 1'
#
loop_
_entity.id
_entity.type
_entity.pdbx_description
1 polymer ?
#
loop_
_entity_poly.entity_id
_entity_poly.type
_entity_poly.pdbx_seq_one_letter_code
_entity_poly.pdbx_strand_id
1 'polypeptide(L)'
;MHEILVVKVICVYPHFNADSLDLIQVEGFDYQIISRRNQFQVGDLGIYIEPDYVVSTNVKEFAFLGEPNKNIRITNRRLRGLWSDGLLIEAKPHHILGQNVMDEYSITRWEPTTRNNRGFGNEGSDMQTGWQAPGPNIVAPKYDLENFKKYSSLISNEDVVYYSVKIHGCNARFVYSNGQMYCGSRTTWKYKPGTVIERINTKTDEKIETIAPDNSWWIALNQNPWIEEWCRNNPDVVVYGEVFGSDIQGHKFHYGYQSGNLGVRIFDVLENAKWISFHELKTNSKYDGLNLVPVVYFGN
;
A
#
# COMPACT_ATOMS: atom_id res chain seq x y z
N MET A 1 8.05 -13.08 -4.47
CA MET A 1 7.82 -14.11 -3.43
C MET A 1 7.97 -13.40 -2.10
N HIS A 2 7.04 -13.60 -1.17
CA HIS A 2 7.12 -12.95 0.15
C HIS A 2 7.85 -13.89 1.09
N GLU A 3 8.90 -13.41 1.73
CA GLU A 3 9.80 -14.23 2.55
C GLU A 3 10.11 -13.50 3.86
N ILE A 4 10.30 -14.26 4.92
CA ILE A 4 10.86 -13.79 6.19
C ILE A 4 12.21 -14.45 6.36
N LEU A 5 13.25 -13.66 6.30
CA LEU A 5 14.62 -14.17 6.21
C LEU A 5 15.36 -14.10 7.55
N VAL A 6 16.22 -15.07 7.73
CA VAL A 6 17.30 -15.00 8.72
C VAL A 6 18.36 -14.04 8.20
N VAL A 7 18.64 -13.00 8.95
CA VAL A 7 19.53 -11.90 8.60
C VAL A 7 20.70 -11.79 9.58
N LYS A 8 21.79 -11.16 9.15
CA LYS A 8 22.96 -10.92 10.01
C LYS A 8 22.93 -9.49 10.54
N VAL A 9 23.16 -9.33 11.82
CA VAL A 9 23.36 -8.01 12.46
C VAL A 9 24.72 -7.45 12.04
N ILE A 10 24.71 -6.25 11.44
CA ILE A 10 25.92 -5.58 10.96
C ILE A 10 26.32 -4.38 11.81
N CYS A 11 25.36 -3.73 12.49
CA CYS A 11 25.63 -2.63 13.40
C CYS A 11 24.72 -2.68 14.63
N VAL A 12 25.26 -2.29 15.78
CA VAL A 12 24.53 -2.11 17.04
C VAL A 12 24.99 -0.80 17.67
N TYR A 13 24.06 0.12 17.90
CA TYR A 13 24.32 1.41 18.51
C TYR A 13 23.40 1.63 19.72
N PRO A 14 23.91 2.23 20.81
CA PRO A 14 23.03 2.66 21.89
C PRO A 14 21.97 3.64 21.41
N HIS A 15 20.73 3.47 21.86
CA HIS A 15 19.68 4.46 21.60
C HIS A 15 20.00 5.76 22.37
N PHE A 16 20.02 6.91 21.69
CA PHE A 16 20.46 8.19 22.30
C PHE A 16 19.55 8.70 23.42
N ASN A 17 18.29 8.26 23.45
CA ASN A 17 17.25 8.72 24.39
C ASN A 17 16.56 7.56 25.12
N ALA A 18 17.25 6.43 25.30
CA ALA A 18 16.73 5.29 26.06
C ALA A 18 17.87 4.34 26.48
N ASP A 19 18.06 4.18 27.77
CA ASP A 19 19.12 3.31 28.33
C ASP A 19 18.87 1.81 28.14
N SER A 20 17.62 1.43 27.89
CA SER A 20 17.15 0.06 27.72
C SER A 20 17.01 -0.41 26.27
N LEU A 21 17.43 0.44 25.31
CA LEU A 21 17.24 0.16 23.89
C LEU A 21 18.55 0.32 23.09
N ASP A 22 18.65 -0.47 22.02
CA ASP A 22 19.68 -0.37 20.99
C ASP A 22 19.05 -0.18 19.61
N LEU A 23 19.81 0.47 18.73
CA LEU A 23 19.53 0.60 17.30
C LEU A 23 20.31 -0.48 16.56
N ILE A 24 19.62 -1.30 15.81
CA ILE A 24 20.20 -2.43 15.09
C ILE A 24 20.08 -2.16 13.58
N GLN A 25 21.14 -2.46 12.85
CA GLN A 25 21.10 -2.60 11.39
C GLN A 25 21.42 -4.03 11.01
N VAL A 26 20.74 -4.54 10.00
CA VAL A 26 20.90 -5.90 9.49
C VAL A 26 21.34 -5.87 8.02
N GLU A 27 22.07 -6.90 7.60
CA GLU A 27 22.57 -7.03 6.24
C GLU A 27 21.44 -7.08 5.22
N GLY A 28 21.60 -6.35 4.11
CA GLY A 28 20.62 -6.29 3.03
C GLY A 28 19.44 -5.32 3.25
N PHE A 29 19.40 -4.58 4.36
CA PHE A 29 18.35 -3.63 4.67
C PHE A 29 18.91 -2.32 5.21
N ASP A 30 18.47 -1.20 4.66
CA ASP A 30 18.88 0.15 5.09
C ASP A 30 18.03 0.70 6.25
N TYR A 31 17.34 -0.20 6.96
CA TYR A 31 16.47 0.19 8.07
C TYR A 31 17.19 0.11 9.41
N GLN A 32 16.78 0.98 10.33
CA GLN A 32 17.07 0.76 11.74
C GLN A 32 15.92 0.02 12.41
N ILE A 33 16.25 -0.96 13.20
CA ILE A 33 15.34 -1.71 14.06
C ILE A 33 15.70 -1.40 15.50
N ILE A 34 14.73 -1.20 16.36
CA ILE A 34 14.97 -0.95 17.77
C ILE A 34 14.69 -2.23 18.55
N SER A 35 15.70 -2.69 19.32
CA SER A 35 15.60 -3.85 20.20
C SER A 35 15.95 -3.49 21.65
N ARG A 36 15.85 -4.47 22.55
CA ARG A 36 16.31 -4.31 23.92
C ARG A 36 17.82 -4.15 23.95
N ARG A 37 18.30 -3.38 24.92
CA ARG A 37 19.74 -3.18 25.17
C ARG A 37 20.44 -4.51 25.35
N ASN A 38 21.58 -4.67 24.67
CA ASN A 38 22.42 -5.87 24.71
C ASN A 38 21.74 -7.16 24.26
N GLN A 39 20.62 -7.09 23.52
CA GLN A 39 19.96 -8.27 22.99
C GLN A 39 20.73 -8.87 21.82
N PHE A 40 21.37 -8.03 21.00
CA PHE A 40 22.14 -8.44 19.82
C PHE A 40 23.55 -7.87 19.86
N GLN A 41 24.46 -8.59 19.22
CA GLN A 41 25.84 -8.15 18.93
C GLN A 41 26.08 -8.20 17.43
N VAL A 42 27.06 -7.44 16.96
CA VAL A 42 27.49 -7.50 15.56
C VAL A 42 27.95 -8.92 15.22
N GLY A 43 27.39 -9.47 14.16
CA GLY A 43 27.61 -10.86 13.73
C GLY A 43 26.53 -11.85 14.12
N ASP A 44 25.66 -11.52 15.06
CA ASP A 44 24.53 -12.38 15.43
C ASP A 44 23.56 -12.57 14.27
N LEU A 45 22.89 -13.72 14.27
CA LEU A 45 21.76 -13.98 13.37
C LEU A 45 20.46 -13.63 14.07
N GLY A 46 19.60 -12.93 13.34
CA GLY A 46 18.24 -12.60 13.75
C GLY A 46 17.23 -12.93 12.67
N ILE A 47 15.98 -13.00 13.04
CA ILE A 47 14.85 -13.12 12.10
C ILE A 47 14.22 -11.75 12.01
N TYR A 48 14.29 -11.16 10.81
CA TYR A 48 13.71 -9.84 10.57
C TYR A 48 12.31 -9.98 9.99
N ILE A 49 11.34 -9.44 10.71
CA ILE A 49 9.93 -9.43 10.32
C ILE A 49 9.58 -8.00 9.94
N GLU A 50 9.42 -7.81 8.65
CA GLU A 50 9.09 -6.51 8.08
C GLU A 50 7.70 -6.02 8.50
N PRO A 51 7.42 -4.71 8.36
CA PRO A 51 6.05 -4.21 8.47
C PRO A 51 5.10 -4.91 7.51
N ASP A 52 3.83 -4.95 7.90
CA ASP A 52 2.75 -5.59 7.15
C ASP A 52 2.82 -7.12 7.07
N TYR A 53 3.54 -7.74 8.00
CA TYR A 53 3.37 -9.15 8.31
C TYR A 53 2.59 -9.33 9.61
N VAL A 54 1.95 -10.47 9.75
CA VAL A 54 1.13 -10.87 10.90
C VAL A 54 1.78 -12.04 11.59
N VAL A 55 1.96 -11.93 12.89
CA VAL A 55 2.50 -12.95 13.79
C VAL A 55 1.46 -13.35 14.82
N SER A 56 1.48 -14.60 15.28
CA SER A 56 0.59 -15.09 16.34
C SER A 56 1.26 -15.05 17.70
N THR A 57 0.59 -14.49 18.71
CA THR A 57 1.05 -14.51 20.10
C THR A 57 1.06 -15.91 20.72
N ASN A 58 0.52 -16.93 20.05
CA ASN A 58 0.64 -18.33 20.45
C ASN A 58 2.02 -18.92 20.14
N VAL A 59 2.76 -18.28 19.23
CA VAL A 59 4.17 -18.62 18.99
C VAL A 59 5.00 -17.98 20.11
N LYS A 60 5.80 -18.78 20.81
CA LYS A 60 6.53 -18.38 22.01
C LYS A 60 7.36 -17.10 21.80
N GLU A 61 7.98 -16.99 20.65
CA GLU A 61 8.84 -15.89 20.26
C GLU A 61 8.09 -14.56 20.10
N PHE A 62 6.76 -14.61 19.94
CA PHE A 62 5.90 -13.44 19.79
C PHE A 62 4.95 -13.20 20.97
N ALA A 63 5.00 -14.03 21.99
CA ALA A 63 4.09 -13.94 23.14
C ALA A 63 4.18 -12.60 23.87
N PHE A 64 5.32 -11.89 23.78
CA PHE A 64 5.52 -10.57 24.38
C PHE A 64 4.77 -9.43 23.69
N LEU A 65 4.22 -9.65 22.49
CA LEU A 65 3.53 -8.62 21.71
C LEU A 65 2.10 -8.34 22.17
N GLY A 66 1.50 -9.22 22.94
CA GLY A 66 0.13 -9.02 23.44
C GLY A 66 -0.46 -10.22 24.17
N GLU A 67 -1.76 -10.16 24.41
CA GLU A 67 -2.52 -11.22 25.04
C GLU A 67 -2.50 -12.51 24.21
N PRO A 68 -2.64 -13.69 24.82
CA PRO A 68 -2.74 -14.97 24.11
C PRO A 68 -3.85 -15.00 23.05
N ASN A 69 -3.65 -15.81 22.02
CA ASN A 69 -4.62 -16.00 20.92
C ASN A 69 -4.90 -14.72 20.09
N LYS A 70 -3.91 -13.84 19.97
CA LYS A 70 -3.98 -12.64 19.11
C LYS A 70 -3.08 -12.79 17.89
N ASN A 71 -3.59 -12.29 16.77
CA ASN A 71 -2.78 -12.08 15.58
C ASN A 71 -2.39 -10.59 15.54
N ILE A 72 -1.10 -10.33 15.57
CA ILE A 72 -0.53 -8.98 15.65
C ILE A 72 0.10 -8.62 14.32
N ARG A 73 -0.37 -7.53 13.71
CA ARG A 73 0.29 -6.93 12.56
C ARG A 73 1.53 -6.18 13.00
N ILE A 74 2.66 -6.53 12.44
CA ILE A 74 3.90 -5.79 12.63
C ILE A 74 3.81 -4.48 11.84
N THR A 75 4.14 -3.38 12.48
CA THR A 75 4.07 -2.04 11.92
C THR A 75 5.30 -1.24 12.35
N ASN A 76 5.61 -0.19 11.60
CA ASN A 76 6.62 0.77 12.03
C ASN A 76 6.18 1.43 13.33
N ARG A 77 7.08 1.50 14.31
CA ARG A 77 6.81 2.10 15.61
C ARG A 77 7.80 3.19 15.94
N ARG A 78 7.32 4.26 16.53
CA ARG A 78 8.18 5.31 17.05
C ARG A 78 8.47 5.06 18.52
N LEU A 79 9.72 4.73 18.85
CA LEU A 79 10.17 4.43 20.20
C LEU A 79 11.15 5.52 20.66
N ARG A 80 10.79 6.22 21.72
CA ARG A 80 11.61 7.30 22.31
C ARG A 80 12.13 8.34 21.30
N GLY A 81 11.33 8.64 20.26
CA GLY A 81 11.67 9.65 19.27
C GLY A 81 12.22 9.12 17.94
N LEU A 82 12.70 7.89 17.88
CA LEU A 82 13.19 7.25 16.67
C LEU A 82 12.20 6.21 16.12
N TRP A 83 12.22 6.04 14.80
CA TRP A 83 11.44 5.02 14.14
C TRP A 83 12.17 3.68 14.14
N SER A 84 11.45 2.62 14.49
CA SER A 84 11.83 1.23 14.29
C SER A 84 11.04 0.66 13.15
N ASP A 85 11.73 0.12 12.16
CA ASP A 85 11.11 -0.62 11.07
C ASP A 85 10.98 -2.10 11.45
N GLY A 86 9.74 -2.58 11.50
CA GLY A 86 9.48 -4.00 11.76
C GLY A 86 9.90 -4.48 13.15
N LEU A 87 10.24 -5.77 13.20
CA LEU A 87 10.62 -6.50 14.42
C LEU A 87 11.79 -7.41 14.13
N LEU A 88 12.79 -7.43 15.02
CA LEU A 88 13.89 -8.39 14.99
C LEU A 88 13.79 -9.30 16.22
N ILE A 89 13.81 -10.60 16.01
CA ILE A 89 13.91 -11.63 17.06
C ILE A 89 15.17 -12.45 16.87
N GLU A 90 15.63 -13.13 17.93
CA GLU A 90 16.81 -13.98 17.89
C GLU A 90 16.59 -15.20 17.00
N ALA A 91 17.56 -15.52 16.17
CA ALA A 91 17.56 -16.77 15.41
C ALA A 91 17.89 -17.96 16.32
N LYS A 92 17.33 -19.12 16.03
CA LYS A 92 17.67 -20.37 16.73
C LYS A 92 19.01 -20.93 16.22
N PRO A 93 19.68 -21.79 17.00
CA PRO A 93 20.99 -22.34 16.62
C PRO A 93 21.03 -23.11 15.30
N HIS A 94 19.89 -23.62 14.84
CA HIS A 94 19.78 -24.37 13.58
C HIS A 94 19.52 -23.48 12.37
N HIS A 95 19.22 -22.19 12.56
CA HIS A 95 18.97 -21.28 11.45
C HIS A 95 20.26 -20.88 10.75
N ILE A 96 20.18 -20.73 9.44
CA ILE A 96 21.29 -20.27 8.60
C ILE A 96 20.93 -18.96 7.92
N LEU A 97 21.93 -18.13 7.65
CA LEU A 97 21.77 -16.85 6.97
C LEU A 97 21.05 -17.03 5.63
N GLY A 98 20.06 -16.19 5.39
CA GLY A 98 19.24 -16.22 4.16
C GLY A 98 18.14 -17.29 4.16
N GLN A 99 18.00 -18.09 5.21
CA GLN A 99 16.91 -19.06 5.35
C GLN A 99 15.57 -18.34 5.45
N ASN A 100 14.59 -18.77 4.65
CA ASN A 100 13.20 -18.34 4.82
C ASN A 100 12.54 -19.15 5.93
N VAL A 101 12.05 -18.47 6.96
CA VAL A 101 11.44 -19.08 8.16
C VAL A 101 9.96 -18.71 8.32
N MET A 102 9.34 -18.20 7.27
CA MET A 102 7.96 -17.72 7.30
C MET A 102 6.98 -18.81 7.76
N ASP A 103 7.13 -20.02 7.22
CA ASP A 103 6.27 -21.17 7.55
C ASP A 103 6.55 -21.70 8.97
N GLU A 104 7.82 -21.76 9.39
CA GLU A 104 8.23 -22.22 10.72
C GLU A 104 7.53 -21.44 11.84
N TYR A 105 7.39 -20.13 11.66
CA TYR A 105 6.78 -19.25 12.64
C TYR A 105 5.32 -18.91 12.34
N SER A 106 4.71 -19.56 11.33
CA SER A 106 3.34 -19.30 10.90
C SER A 106 3.07 -17.81 10.64
N ILE A 107 4.06 -17.12 10.07
CA ILE A 107 3.95 -15.71 9.72
C ILE A 107 3.18 -15.59 8.41
N THR A 108 2.23 -14.68 8.36
CA THR A 108 1.45 -14.41 7.15
C THR A 108 1.56 -12.94 6.75
N ARG A 109 1.42 -12.65 5.47
CA ARG A 109 1.31 -11.25 5.05
C ARG A 109 -0.04 -10.70 5.49
N TRP A 110 -0.01 -9.47 6.01
CA TRP A 110 -1.24 -8.76 6.30
C TRP A 110 -1.90 -8.31 4.99
N GLU A 111 -3.09 -8.82 4.77
CA GLU A 111 -3.95 -8.28 3.73
C GLU A 111 -5.06 -7.48 4.41
N PRO A 112 -5.32 -6.25 3.94
CA PRO A 112 -6.47 -5.52 4.43
C PRO A 112 -7.68 -6.41 4.18
N THR A 113 -8.38 -6.79 5.26
CA THR A 113 -9.66 -7.47 5.11
C THR A 113 -10.50 -6.58 4.21
N THR A 114 -10.83 -7.08 3.00
CA THR A 114 -11.94 -6.54 2.25
C THR A 114 -13.09 -6.60 3.24
N ARG A 115 -13.50 -5.44 3.75
CA ARG A 115 -14.67 -5.37 4.64
C ARG A 115 -15.84 -5.86 3.81
N ASN A 116 -16.07 -7.17 3.85
CA ASN A 116 -17.33 -7.75 3.42
C ASN A 116 -18.37 -7.08 4.28
N ASN A 117 -19.16 -6.22 3.68
CA ASN A 117 -20.43 -5.66 4.14
C ASN A 117 -20.85 -6.11 5.53
N ARG A 118 -20.21 -5.63 6.59
CA ARG A 118 -20.82 -5.60 7.92
C ARG A 118 -21.61 -4.32 8.00
N GLY A 119 -22.92 -4.54 8.10
CA GLY A 119 -23.97 -3.59 8.03
C GLY A 119 -23.74 -2.24 8.73
N PHE A 120 -24.42 -1.27 8.19
CA PHE A 120 -24.90 -0.04 8.80
C PHE A 120 -24.23 0.35 10.12
N GLY A 121 -23.31 1.31 10.05
CA GLY A 121 -22.76 1.94 11.24
C GLY A 121 -21.54 2.79 10.93
N ASN A 122 -21.78 3.97 10.51
CA ASN A 122 -21.02 5.23 10.44
C ASN A 122 -21.04 5.80 9.01
N GLU A 123 -21.86 6.79 8.85
CA GLU A 123 -22.09 7.52 7.58
C GLU A 123 -20.82 8.12 6.94
N GLY A 124 -19.73 8.22 7.69
CA GLY A 124 -18.44 8.74 7.17
C GLY A 124 -17.54 7.73 6.45
N SER A 125 -17.75 6.41 6.60
CA SER A 125 -16.90 5.39 5.97
C SER A 125 -17.45 4.88 4.63
N ASP A 126 -18.72 5.05 4.36
CA ASP A 126 -19.39 4.50 3.17
C ASP A 126 -19.11 5.31 1.91
N MET A 127 -18.90 6.61 2.00
CA MET A 127 -18.46 7.43 0.86
C MET A 127 -17.11 7.03 0.29
N GLN A 128 -16.19 6.51 1.12
CA GLN A 128 -14.86 6.10 0.66
C GLN A 128 -14.81 4.68 0.10
N THR A 129 -15.63 3.77 0.58
CA THR A 129 -15.51 2.37 0.21
C THR A 129 -16.27 2.02 -1.06
N GLY A 130 -17.43 2.62 -1.35
CA GLY A 130 -18.30 2.24 -2.47
C GLY A 130 -18.48 0.71 -2.53
N TRP A 131 -19.48 0.22 -3.18
CA TRP A 131 -19.65 -1.22 -3.32
C TRP A 131 -18.78 -1.78 -4.44
N GLN A 132 -18.31 -3.01 -4.26
CA GLN A 132 -17.45 -3.68 -5.22
C GLN A 132 -18.25 -4.03 -6.49
N ALA A 133 -17.81 -3.48 -7.62
CA ALA A 133 -18.32 -3.79 -8.94
C ALA A 133 -17.49 -4.87 -9.64
N PRO A 134 -18.04 -5.57 -10.64
CA PRO A 134 -17.24 -6.34 -11.57
C PRO A 134 -16.18 -5.46 -12.24
N GLY A 135 -14.98 -5.99 -12.42
CA GLY A 135 -13.91 -5.29 -13.14
C GLY A 135 -14.04 -5.44 -14.66
N PRO A 136 -13.24 -4.70 -15.43
CA PRO A 136 -13.09 -4.90 -16.86
C PRO A 136 -12.46 -6.26 -17.16
N ASN A 137 -12.70 -6.80 -18.33
CA ASN A 137 -12.09 -8.05 -18.78
C ASN A 137 -10.69 -7.80 -19.38
N ILE A 138 -9.82 -7.16 -18.62
CA ILE A 138 -8.44 -6.86 -18.98
C ILE A 138 -7.51 -7.09 -17.78
N VAL A 139 -6.21 -7.15 -18.03
CA VAL A 139 -5.21 -7.21 -16.97
C VAL A 139 -5.11 -5.84 -16.29
N ALA A 140 -5.58 -5.76 -15.06
CA ALA A 140 -5.52 -4.55 -14.23
C ALA A 140 -5.17 -4.92 -12.78
N PRO A 141 -3.91 -5.28 -12.51
CA PRO A 141 -3.49 -5.79 -11.23
C PRO A 141 -3.69 -4.76 -10.11
N LYS A 142 -3.78 -5.27 -8.90
CA LYS A 142 -3.67 -4.45 -7.69
C LYS A 142 -2.32 -3.73 -7.72
N TYR A 143 -2.35 -2.42 -7.53
CA TYR A 143 -1.12 -1.65 -7.45
C TYR A 143 -0.43 -1.88 -6.10
N ASP A 144 0.76 -2.42 -6.14
CA ASP A 144 1.59 -2.66 -4.95
C ASP A 144 3.02 -2.30 -5.28
N LEU A 145 3.61 -1.37 -4.52
CA LEU A 145 5.01 -1.01 -4.63
C LEU A 145 5.75 -1.56 -3.43
N GLU A 146 6.83 -2.24 -3.71
CA GLU A 146 7.80 -2.60 -2.69
C GLU A 146 8.50 -1.35 -2.16
N ASN A 147 8.97 -1.43 -0.93
CA ASN A 147 9.73 -0.33 -0.37
C ASN A 147 11.11 -0.26 -1.02
N PHE A 148 11.44 0.91 -1.59
CA PHE A 148 12.69 1.16 -2.28
C PHE A 148 13.94 0.72 -1.48
N LYS A 149 13.93 0.90 -0.18
CA LYS A 149 15.08 0.53 0.66
C LYS A 149 15.46 -0.96 0.58
N LYS A 150 14.54 -1.85 0.22
CA LYS A 150 14.86 -3.26 -0.03
C LYS A 150 15.67 -3.47 -1.31
N TYR A 151 15.61 -2.51 -2.20
CA TYR A 151 16.17 -2.59 -3.54
C TYR A 151 17.18 -1.47 -3.82
N SER A 152 17.61 -0.76 -2.78
CA SER A 152 18.58 0.34 -2.92
C SER A 152 19.88 -0.11 -3.61
N SER A 153 20.28 -1.36 -3.37
CA SER A 153 21.46 -1.97 -4.01
C SER A 153 21.30 -2.24 -5.51
N LEU A 154 20.08 -2.21 -6.04
CA LEU A 154 19.82 -2.38 -7.48
C LEU A 154 19.98 -1.08 -8.27
N ILE A 155 20.09 0.06 -7.57
CA ILE A 155 20.29 1.38 -8.19
C ILE A 155 21.75 1.80 -7.96
N SER A 156 22.41 2.10 -9.05
CA SER A 156 23.78 2.62 -9.04
C SER A 156 23.79 4.15 -9.07
N ASN A 157 24.94 4.76 -8.77
CA ASN A 157 25.11 6.20 -8.88
C ASN A 157 25.04 6.74 -10.33
N GLU A 158 25.01 5.83 -11.32
CA GLU A 158 24.93 6.18 -12.74
C GLU A 158 23.48 6.14 -13.26
N ASP A 159 22.55 5.57 -12.47
CA ASP A 159 21.16 5.46 -12.88
C ASP A 159 20.43 6.79 -12.74
N VAL A 160 19.69 7.14 -13.78
CA VAL A 160 18.83 8.33 -13.77
C VAL A 160 17.51 7.99 -13.11
N VAL A 161 17.17 8.73 -12.07
CA VAL A 161 15.98 8.51 -11.26
C VAL A 161 15.07 9.72 -11.23
N TYR A 162 13.79 9.46 -10.99
CA TYR A 162 12.78 10.47 -10.72
C TYR A 162 12.33 10.38 -9.26
N TYR A 163 12.49 11.44 -8.50
CA TYR A 163 11.85 11.58 -7.20
C TYR A 163 10.55 12.36 -7.36
N SER A 164 9.44 11.72 -7.11
CA SER A 164 8.12 12.35 -7.19
C SER A 164 7.51 12.56 -5.80
N VAL A 165 6.59 13.50 -5.72
CA VAL A 165 5.82 13.74 -4.50
C VAL A 165 4.89 12.55 -4.24
N LYS A 166 5.01 11.93 -3.06
CA LYS A 166 4.02 10.98 -2.58
C LYS A 166 2.82 11.76 -2.03
N ILE A 167 1.77 11.83 -2.82
CA ILE A 167 0.52 12.47 -2.41
C ILE A 167 -0.17 11.62 -1.36
N HIS A 168 -0.73 12.25 -0.35
CA HIS A 168 -1.54 11.58 0.67
C HIS A 168 -3.01 11.62 0.26
N GLY A 169 -3.53 10.49 -0.12
CA GLY A 169 -4.89 10.34 -0.62
C GLY A 169 -5.35 8.88 -0.62
N CYS A 170 -6.15 8.52 -1.59
CA CYS A 170 -6.60 7.16 -1.85
C CYS A 170 -6.14 6.69 -3.22
N ASN A 171 -5.49 5.54 -3.29
CA ASN A 171 -5.13 4.92 -4.56
C ASN A 171 -6.36 4.74 -5.44
N ALA A 172 -6.23 5.06 -6.71
CA ALA A 172 -7.28 4.96 -7.72
C ALA A 172 -6.79 4.30 -9.00
N ARG A 173 -7.71 3.64 -9.69
CA ARG A 173 -7.52 3.06 -11.03
C ARG A 173 -8.65 3.51 -11.92
N PHE A 174 -8.31 3.89 -13.15
CA PHE A 174 -9.28 4.30 -14.16
C PHE A 174 -8.96 3.61 -15.48
N VAL A 175 -9.99 3.16 -16.20
CA VAL A 175 -9.83 2.61 -17.53
C VAL A 175 -11.15 2.68 -18.29
N TYR A 176 -11.07 2.95 -19.58
CA TYR A 176 -12.19 2.79 -20.50
C TYR A 176 -12.01 1.48 -21.25
N SER A 177 -12.98 0.57 -21.14
CA SER A 177 -12.92 -0.75 -21.75
C SER A 177 -14.32 -1.21 -22.13
N ASN A 178 -14.46 -1.90 -23.25
CA ASN A 178 -15.75 -2.42 -23.71
C ASN A 178 -16.89 -1.39 -23.72
N GLY A 179 -16.60 -0.15 -24.13
CA GLY A 179 -17.60 0.90 -24.26
C GLY A 179 -17.98 1.63 -22.96
N GLN A 180 -17.35 1.34 -21.83
CA GLN A 180 -17.65 1.94 -20.54
C GLN A 180 -16.42 2.29 -19.71
N MET A 181 -16.57 3.29 -18.82
CA MET A 181 -15.58 3.62 -17.81
C MET A 181 -15.65 2.68 -16.61
N TYR A 182 -14.49 2.30 -16.13
CA TYR A 182 -14.31 1.64 -14.86
C TYR A 182 -13.48 2.52 -13.94
N CYS A 183 -13.91 2.57 -12.69
CA CYS A 183 -13.28 3.36 -11.64
C CYS A 183 -13.12 2.49 -10.40
N GLY A 184 -11.97 2.52 -9.77
CA GLY A 184 -11.70 1.63 -8.64
C GLY A 184 -10.64 2.11 -7.68
N SER A 185 -10.65 1.49 -6.51
CA SER A 185 -9.59 1.63 -5.50
C SER A 185 -8.39 0.74 -5.86
N ARG A 186 -7.39 0.69 -4.99
CA ARG A 186 -6.25 -0.21 -5.12
C ARG A 186 -6.64 -1.69 -5.34
N THR A 187 -7.72 -2.14 -4.71
CA THR A 187 -8.08 -3.57 -4.66
C THR A 187 -9.43 -3.89 -5.31
N THR A 188 -10.35 -2.94 -5.39
CA THR A 188 -11.72 -3.19 -5.81
C THR A 188 -12.19 -2.16 -6.84
N TRP A 189 -12.93 -2.62 -7.85
CA TRP A 189 -13.69 -1.76 -8.74
C TRP A 189 -14.95 -1.28 -8.03
N LYS A 190 -15.44 -0.11 -8.42
CA LYS A 190 -16.56 0.56 -7.77
C LYS A 190 -17.72 0.72 -8.74
N TYR A 191 -18.93 0.42 -8.28
CA TYR A 191 -20.11 0.74 -9.05
C TYR A 191 -20.21 2.25 -9.30
N LYS A 192 -20.67 2.60 -10.49
CA LYS A 192 -21.06 3.99 -10.77
C LYS A 192 -22.24 4.35 -9.87
N PRO A 193 -22.24 5.52 -9.21
CA PRO A 193 -23.36 5.99 -8.41
C PRO A 193 -24.67 5.95 -9.19
N GLY A 194 -25.75 5.56 -8.54
CA GLY A 194 -27.06 5.41 -9.17
C GLY A 194 -27.29 4.07 -9.88
N THR A 195 -26.28 3.19 -9.98
CA THR A 195 -26.48 1.83 -10.54
C THR A 195 -27.37 0.99 -9.62
N VAL A 196 -28.42 0.38 -10.18
CA VAL A 196 -29.23 -0.59 -9.45
C VAL A 196 -28.48 -1.91 -9.34
N ILE A 197 -28.36 -2.42 -8.12
CA ILE A 197 -27.60 -3.63 -7.79
C ILE A 197 -28.53 -4.61 -7.08
N GLU A 198 -28.61 -5.83 -7.60
CA GLU A 198 -29.24 -6.94 -6.88
C GLU A 198 -28.32 -7.45 -5.78
N ARG A 199 -28.82 -7.59 -4.58
CA ARG A 199 -28.12 -8.18 -3.43
C ARG A 199 -28.95 -9.26 -2.80
N ILE A 200 -28.29 -10.25 -2.22
CA ILE A 200 -28.94 -11.24 -1.38
C ILE A 200 -28.81 -10.78 0.08
N ASN A 201 -29.91 -10.62 0.76
CA ASN A 201 -29.93 -10.38 2.21
C ASN A 201 -29.42 -11.66 2.89
N THR A 202 -28.23 -11.62 3.48
CA THR A 202 -27.61 -12.78 4.13
C THR A 202 -28.38 -13.31 5.34
N LYS A 203 -29.40 -12.58 5.83
CA LYS A 203 -30.23 -13.00 6.96
C LYS A 203 -31.55 -13.62 6.53
N THR A 204 -32.08 -13.22 5.37
CA THR A 204 -33.42 -13.66 4.91
C THR A 204 -33.38 -14.43 3.59
N ASP A 205 -32.18 -14.56 2.95
CA ASP A 205 -31.98 -15.09 1.60
C ASP A 205 -32.83 -14.41 0.51
N GLU A 206 -33.41 -13.24 0.80
CA GLU A 206 -34.21 -12.49 -0.16
C GLU A 206 -33.31 -11.65 -1.07
N LYS A 207 -33.72 -11.55 -2.32
CA LYS A 207 -33.11 -10.59 -3.27
C LYS A 207 -33.60 -9.18 -2.94
N ILE A 208 -32.69 -8.27 -2.76
CA ILE A 208 -32.96 -6.85 -2.53
C ILE A 208 -32.31 -6.04 -3.64
N GLU A 209 -33.07 -5.19 -4.28
CA GLU A 209 -32.52 -4.15 -5.16
C GLU A 209 -32.05 -2.96 -4.31
N THR A 210 -30.85 -2.49 -4.61
CA THR A 210 -30.27 -1.33 -3.93
C THR A 210 -29.56 -0.44 -4.94
N ILE A 211 -29.54 0.86 -4.69
CA ILE A 211 -28.86 1.83 -5.56
C ILE A 211 -27.42 2.03 -5.04
N ALA A 212 -26.46 1.96 -5.94
CA ALA A 212 -25.07 2.22 -5.61
C ALA A 212 -24.88 3.65 -5.08
N PRO A 213 -24.29 3.83 -3.89
CA PRO A 213 -24.05 5.15 -3.32
C PRO A 213 -22.91 5.89 -4.01
N ASP A 214 -22.82 7.18 -3.75
CA ASP A 214 -21.67 7.99 -4.12
C ASP A 214 -20.39 7.42 -3.51
N ASN A 215 -19.30 7.58 -4.25
CA ASN A 215 -17.98 7.21 -3.77
C ASN A 215 -16.89 8.12 -4.34
N SER A 216 -15.80 8.28 -3.61
CA SER A 216 -14.74 9.23 -3.93
C SER A 216 -14.12 9.03 -5.30
N TRP A 217 -14.05 7.80 -5.82
CA TRP A 217 -13.44 7.52 -7.12
C TRP A 217 -14.27 8.04 -8.28
N TRP A 218 -15.58 7.82 -8.26
CA TRP A 218 -16.49 8.33 -9.27
C TRP A 218 -16.71 9.84 -9.15
N ILE A 219 -16.73 10.39 -7.91
CA ILE A 219 -16.77 11.84 -7.68
C ILE A 219 -15.51 12.47 -8.27
N ALA A 220 -14.32 11.91 -7.98
CA ALA A 220 -13.08 12.41 -8.51
C ALA A 220 -13.02 12.34 -10.04
N LEU A 221 -13.50 11.24 -10.66
CA LEU A 221 -13.59 11.14 -12.12
C LEU A 221 -14.48 12.24 -12.71
N ASN A 222 -15.65 12.47 -12.13
CA ASN A 222 -16.59 13.49 -12.60
C ASN A 222 -16.01 14.93 -12.47
N GLN A 223 -15.22 15.18 -11.43
CA GLN A 223 -14.58 16.49 -11.21
C GLN A 223 -13.28 16.66 -12.01
N ASN A 224 -12.73 15.58 -12.57
CA ASN A 224 -11.52 15.60 -13.39
C ASN A 224 -11.81 14.96 -14.78
N PRO A 225 -12.61 15.61 -15.64
CA PRO A 225 -13.11 15.03 -16.90
C PRO A 225 -11.99 14.66 -17.89
N TRP A 226 -10.81 15.26 -17.76
CA TRP A 226 -9.63 14.92 -18.56
C TRP A 226 -9.26 13.43 -18.44
N ILE A 227 -9.56 12.76 -17.31
CA ILE A 227 -9.29 11.34 -17.11
C ILE A 227 -10.15 10.48 -18.04
N GLU A 228 -11.46 10.75 -18.05
CA GLU A 228 -12.38 10.01 -18.91
C GLU A 228 -12.06 10.27 -20.39
N GLU A 229 -11.80 11.51 -20.77
CA GLU A 229 -11.41 11.88 -22.13
C GLU A 229 -10.14 11.14 -22.56
N TRP A 230 -9.11 11.15 -21.72
CA TRP A 230 -7.86 10.44 -22.02
C TRP A 230 -8.08 8.94 -22.13
N CYS A 231 -8.80 8.32 -21.18
CA CYS A 231 -9.07 6.88 -21.19
C CYS A 231 -9.91 6.46 -22.42
N ARG A 232 -10.85 7.28 -22.87
CA ARG A 232 -11.64 7.01 -24.09
C ARG A 232 -10.79 7.02 -25.34
N ASN A 233 -9.81 7.89 -25.42
CA ASN A 233 -8.85 7.96 -26.51
C ASN A 233 -7.78 6.86 -26.44
N ASN A 234 -7.62 6.21 -25.28
CA ASN A 234 -6.66 5.14 -25.04
C ASN A 234 -7.40 3.93 -24.40
N PRO A 235 -8.28 3.24 -25.11
CA PRO A 235 -9.04 2.13 -24.55
C PRO A 235 -8.10 1.00 -24.07
N ASP A 236 -8.52 0.30 -23.02
CA ASP A 236 -7.82 -0.81 -22.39
C ASP A 236 -6.45 -0.46 -21.76
N VAL A 237 -6.12 0.85 -21.67
CA VAL A 237 -4.97 1.33 -20.92
C VAL A 237 -5.43 1.72 -19.51
N VAL A 238 -4.81 1.11 -18.48
CA VAL A 238 -5.14 1.39 -17.09
C VAL A 238 -4.24 2.48 -16.55
N VAL A 239 -4.82 3.57 -16.05
CA VAL A 239 -4.08 4.62 -15.35
C VAL A 239 -4.25 4.46 -13.84
N TYR A 240 -3.13 4.55 -13.12
CA TYR A 240 -3.06 4.46 -11.67
C TYR A 240 -2.70 5.81 -11.09
N GLY A 241 -3.47 6.23 -10.09
CA GLY A 241 -3.29 7.54 -9.50
C GLY A 241 -3.69 7.61 -8.03
N GLU A 242 -3.55 8.80 -7.48
CA GLU A 242 -4.01 9.13 -6.14
C GLU A 242 -5.15 10.14 -6.24
N VAL A 243 -6.30 9.79 -5.65
CA VAL A 243 -7.39 10.73 -5.39
C VAL A 243 -7.11 11.42 -4.07
N PHE A 244 -7.12 12.74 -4.07
CA PHE A 244 -6.78 13.55 -2.91
C PHE A 244 -7.69 14.78 -2.84
N GLY A 245 -7.58 15.54 -1.77
CA GLY A 245 -8.36 16.76 -1.56
C GLY A 245 -9.21 16.68 -0.30
N SER A 246 -10.36 17.37 -0.32
CA SER A 246 -11.25 17.42 0.83
C SER A 246 -11.84 16.04 1.13
N ASP A 247 -12.01 15.75 2.41
CA ASP A 247 -12.72 14.57 2.91
C ASP A 247 -12.09 13.20 2.57
N ILE A 248 -10.82 13.18 2.14
CA ILE A 248 -10.03 11.96 1.92
C ILE A 248 -9.18 11.65 3.15
N GLN A 249 -9.26 10.43 3.69
CA GLN A 249 -8.45 9.89 4.80
C GLN A 249 -8.34 10.77 6.07
N GLY A 250 -9.42 11.46 6.46
CA GLY A 250 -9.46 12.15 7.75
C GLY A 250 -8.74 13.50 7.82
N HIS A 251 -8.45 14.14 6.69
CA HIS A 251 -8.54 15.60 6.54
C HIS A 251 -7.38 16.51 6.95
N LYS A 252 -6.18 16.01 7.12
CA LYS A 252 -5.07 16.93 7.44
C LYS A 252 -4.46 17.60 6.21
N PHE A 253 -4.62 17.02 5.03
CA PHE A 253 -3.98 17.49 3.79
C PHE A 253 -5.04 17.76 2.71
N HIS A 254 -5.57 18.97 2.70
CA HIS A 254 -6.55 19.40 1.67
C HIS A 254 -5.91 19.80 0.34
N TYR A 255 -4.59 19.99 0.29
CA TYR A 255 -3.86 20.44 -0.92
C TYR A 255 -4.47 21.67 -1.60
N GLY A 256 -5.10 22.56 -0.81
CA GLY A 256 -5.80 23.75 -1.31
C GLY A 256 -7.22 23.50 -1.86
N TYR A 257 -7.71 22.28 -1.81
CA TYR A 257 -9.07 21.94 -2.25
C TYR A 257 -10.10 22.31 -1.18
N GLN A 258 -11.19 22.93 -1.60
CA GLN A 258 -12.33 23.22 -0.73
C GLN A 258 -13.16 21.97 -0.48
N SER A 259 -14.05 22.02 0.55
CA SER A 259 -14.92 20.91 0.90
C SER A 259 -15.70 20.35 -0.30
N GLY A 260 -15.69 19.06 -0.47
CA GLY A 260 -16.32 18.34 -1.58
C GLY A 260 -15.52 18.28 -2.88
N ASN A 261 -14.38 18.98 -2.98
CA ASN A 261 -13.56 18.98 -4.19
C ASN A 261 -12.41 17.99 -4.09
N LEU A 262 -12.24 17.20 -5.15
CA LEU A 262 -11.22 16.15 -5.27
C LEU A 262 -10.33 16.38 -6.49
N GLY A 263 -9.05 16.16 -6.30
CA GLY A 263 -8.05 16.13 -7.36
C GLY A 263 -7.56 14.71 -7.63
N VAL A 264 -6.94 14.53 -8.79
CA VAL A 264 -6.27 13.29 -9.15
C VAL A 264 -4.90 13.59 -9.72
N ARG A 265 -3.90 12.79 -9.32
CA ARG A 265 -2.58 12.76 -9.96
C ARG A 265 -2.25 11.33 -10.33
N ILE A 266 -1.76 11.14 -11.55
CA ILE A 266 -1.36 9.84 -12.07
C ILE A 266 0.10 9.60 -11.72
N PHE A 267 0.41 8.41 -11.24
CA PHE A 267 1.78 8.02 -10.92
C PHE A 267 2.26 6.83 -11.75
N ASP A 268 1.34 6.06 -12.36
CA ASP A 268 1.71 4.92 -13.19
C ASP A 268 0.67 4.60 -14.27
N VAL A 269 1.08 3.89 -15.31
CA VAL A 269 0.24 3.45 -16.42
C VAL A 269 0.58 2.01 -16.77
N LEU A 270 -0.44 1.19 -16.99
CA LEU A 270 -0.31 -0.17 -17.48
C LEU A 270 -0.95 -0.27 -18.87
N GLU A 271 -0.15 -0.60 -19.84
CA GLU A 271 -0.58 -0.80 -21.23
C GLU A 271 -0.12 -2.16 -21.75
N ASN A 272 -1.01 -2.92 -22.37
CA ASN A 272 -0.72 -4.27 -22.88
C ASN A 272 -0.05 -5.18 -21.83
N ALA A 273 -0.51 -5.12 -20.59
CA ALA A 273 0.04 -5.82 -19.42
C ALA A 273 1.51 -5.47 -19.09
N LYS A 274 2.01 -4.31 -19.55
CA LYS A 274 3.34 -3.80 -19.23
C LYS A 274 3.24 -2.46 -18.53
N TRP A 275 4.02 -2.26 -17.48
CA TRP A 275 4.20 -0.98 -16.84
C TRP A 275 5.01 -0.05 -17.72
N ILE A 276 4.50 1.18 -17.91
CA ILE A 276 5.19 2.22 -18.68
C ILE A 276 6.16 2.94 -17.73
N SER A 277 7.40 3.10 -18.16
CA SER A 277 8.38 3.82 -17.34
C SER A 277 7.97 5.26 -17.12
N PHE A 278 8.30 5.83 -15.95
CA PHE A 278 7.96 7.22 -15.66
C PHE A 278 8.63 8.20 -16.63
N HIS A 279 9.82 7.85 -17.13
CA HIS A 279 10.48 8.60 -18.19
C HIS A 279 9.62 8.65 -19.46
N GLU A 280 9.10 7.52 -19.88
CA GLU A 280 8.23 7.42 -21.06
C GLU A 280 6.92 8.20 -20.84
N LEU A 281 6.31 8.14 -19.66
CA LEU A 281 5.15 8.94 -19.32
C LEU A 281 5.41 10.46 -19.45
N LYS A 282 6.65 10.90 -19.25
CA LYS A 282 7.05 12.31 -19.34
C LYS A 282 7.45 12.77 -20.71
N THR A 283 7.90 11.88 -21.58
CA THR A 283 8.58 12.22 -22.86
C THR A 283 7.82 11.80 -24.10
N ASN A 284 6.93 10.81 -23.99
CA ASN A 284 6.15 10.31 -25.12
C ASN A 284 4.80 11.03 -25.18
N SER A 285 4.55 11.71 -26.29
CA SER A 285 3.32 12.49 -26.54
C SER A 285 2.02 11.68 -26.45
N LYS A 286 2.07 10.37 -26.52
CA LYS A 286 0.91 9.49 -26.28
C LYS A 286 0.31 9.71 -24.90
N TYR A 287 1.12 10.04 -23.89
CA TYR A 287 0.69 10.22 -22.50
C TYR A 287 0.44 11.69 -22.14
N ASP A 288 0.52 12.59 -23.13
CA ASP A 288 0.14 13.98 -22.94
C ASP A 288 -1.31 14.09 -22.46
N GLY A 289 -1.59 15.09 -21.61
CA GLY A 289 -2.90 15.26 -20.99
C GLY A 289 -3.08 14.52 -19.67
N LEU A 290 -2.19 13.58 -19.31
CA LEU A 290 -2.17 12.99 -17.98
C LEU A 290 -1.58 13.96 -16.95
N ASN A 291 -2.36 14.29 -15.92
CA ASN A 291 -1.85 15.08 -14.80
C ASN A 291 -0.98 14.17 -13.90
N LEU A 292 0.31 14.09 -14.21
CA LEU A 292 1.26 13.27 -13.43
C LEU A 292 1.55 13.87 -12.06
N VAL A 293 2.00 13.01 -11.13
CA VAL A 293 2.54 13.46 -9.83
C VAL A 293 3.70 14.42 -10.04
N PRO A 294 3.85 15.48 -9.19
CA PRO A 294 4.96 16.42 -9.31
C PRO A 294 6.30 15.70 -9.10
N VAL A 295 7.26 16.05 -9.95
CA VAL A 295 8.65 15.61 -9.82
C VAL A 295 9.41 16.68 -9.04
N VAL A 296 10.13 16.28 -8.00
CA VAL A 296 10.95 17.17 -7.17
C VAL A 296 12.43 17.07 -7.50
N TYR A 297 12.85 15.96 -8.10
CA TYR A 297 14.20 15.75 -8.57
C TYR A 297 14.22 14.80 -9.77
N PHE A 298 15.13 15.06 -10.69
CA PHE A 298 15.44 14.24 -11.84
C PHE A 298 16.96 14.30 -12.08
N GLY A 299 17.60 13.14 -12.11
CA GLY A 299 19.05 13.03 -12.30
C GLY A 299 19.60 11.74 -11.70
N ASN A 300 20.91 11.65 -11.66
CA ASN A 300 21.70 10.60 -11.04
C ASN A 300 22.40 11.08 -9.76
#